data_af581d953fa8eb406823d7ff5e309dd7
#
_entry.id   af581d953fa8eb406823d7ff5e309dd7
#
_cell.length_a   1.000
_cell.length_b   1.000
_cell.length_c   1.000
_cell.angle_alpha   90.00
_cell.angle_beta   90.00
_cell.angle_gamma   90.00
#
_symmetry.space_group_name_H-M   'P 1'
#
loop_
_entity.id
_entity.type
_entity.pdbx_description
1 polymer ?
#
loop_
_entity_poly.entity_id
_entity_poly.type
_entity_poly.pdbx_seq_one_letter_code
_entity_poly.pdbx_strand_id
1 'polypeptide(L)'
;MSRVGEQLQKARLDAGLSVKQLGKKLGVSEGFVTEVESGRRVVNEDLLKRFTKVFGKDVTKMGLGSLEESVDNEVAEERKTEAPKPKDTYKAPVTPVNDLWNQAFGDNIKNIPIYDYDLKTPVDNKTYAVKDKKIEGQAQDKVVGIRVKDDDMAGFRIMPKDIVLGYDVKEIQGLSFMLVEYGGRRAIRRVRNLNNGNVMLTSFKGNEKSETLSIKEVRPVLKIFKVEFFV
;
A
#
# COMPACT_ATOMS: atom_id res chain seq x y z
N MET A 1 8.67 -9.26 27.39
CA MET A 1 8.60 -10.38 26.42
C MET A 1 7.14 -10.70 26.17
N SER A 2 6.78 -11.13 24.96
CA SER A 2 5.39 -11.51 24.65
C SER A 2 5.10 -12.91 25.22
N ARG A 3 3.95 -13.11 25.89
CA ARG A 3 3.52 -14.43 26.40
C ARG A 3 3.63 -15.54 25.36
N VAL A 4 3.34 -15.23 24.10
CA VAL A 4 3.42 -16.18 22.98
C VAL A 4 4.88 -16.54 22.66
N GLY A 5 5.80 -15.59 22.71
CA GLY A 5 7.23 -15.82 22.46
C GLY A 5 7.86 -16.73 23.50
N GLU A 6 7.56 -16.51 24.79
CA GLU A 6 8.03 -17.33 25.90
C GLU A 6 7.50 -18.78 25.82
N GLN A 7 6.24 -18.94 25.43
CA GLN A 7 5.64 -20.26 25.25
C GLN A 7 6.25 -21.03 24.08
N LEU A 8 6.55 -20.34 22.96
CA LEU A 8 7.22 -20.95 21.83
C LEU A 8 8.67 -21.35 22.17
N GLN A 9 9.40 -20.51 22.93
CA GLN A 9 10.73 -20.85 23.43
C GLN A 9 10.68 -22.09 24.34
N LYS A 10 9.73 -22.14 25.26
CA LYS A 10 9.54 -23.29 26.16
C LYS A 10 9.22 -24.56 25.36
N ALA A 11 8.30 -24.49 24.40
CA ALA A 11 7.95 -25.62 23.54
C ALA A 11 9.16 -26.13 22.72
N ARG A 12 10.04 -25.22 22.26
CA ARG A 12 11.28 -25.60 21.57
C ARG A 12 12.24 -26.32 22.51
N LEU A 13 12.43 -25.80 23.70
CA LEU A 13 13.32 -26.41 24.72
C LEU A 13 12.80 -27.78 25.15
N ASP A 14 11.50 -27.92 25.37
CA ASP A 14 10.84 -29.20 25.71
C ASP A 14 10.99 -30.24 24.59
N ALA A 15 11.03 -29.76 23.32
CA ALA A 15 11.29 -30.61 22.16
C ALA A 15 12.79 -30.90 21.92
N GLY A 16 13.69 -30.39 22.76
CA GLY A 16 15.16 -30.58 22.63
C GLY A 16 15.78 -29.96 21.38
N LEU A 17 15.13 -28.93 20.80
CA LEU A 17 15.57 -28.32 19.55
C LEU A 17 16.38 -27.05 19.81
N SER A 18 17.51 -26.91 19.09
CA SER A 18 18.24 -25.64 19.03
C SER A 18 17.46 -24.65 18.13
N VAL A 19 17.72 -23.33 18.31
CA VAL A 19 17.15 -22.27 17.46
C VAL A 19 17.41 -22.57 15.97
N LYS A 20 18.64 -23.01 15.63
CA LYS A 20 19.05 -23.40 14.30
C LYS A 20 18.24 -24.58 13.74
N GLN A 21 18.04 -25.62 14.55
CA GLN A 21 17.28 -26.80 14.16
C GLN A 21 15.79 -26.45 13.96
N LEU A 22 15.21 -25.63 14.82
CA LEU A 22 13.86 -25.16 14.69
C LEU A 22 13.69 -24.29 13.43
N GLY A 23 14.62 -23.36 13.19
CA GLY A 23 14.62 -22.54 11.97
C GLY A 23 14.62 -23.40 10.71
N LYS A 24 15.48 -24.43 10.66
CA LYS A 24 15.54 -25.38 9.53
C LYS A 24 14.24 -26.17 9.33
N LYS A 25 13.59 -26.63 10.42
CA LYS A 25 12.32 -27.37 10.35
C LYS A 25 11.15 -26.47 9.92
N LEU A 26 11.15 -25.22 10.28
CA LEU A 26 10.11 -24.24 9.94
C LEU A 26 10.34 -23.56 8.58
N GLY A 27 11.56 -23.70 7.98
CA GLY A 27 11.94 -22.99 6.77
C GLY A 27 12.18 -21.50 7.00
N VAL A 28 12.69 -21.12 8.19
CA VAL A 28 12.97 -19.73 8.58
C VAL A 28 14.40 -19.58 9.12
N SER A 29 14.93 -18.35 9.17
CA SER A 29 16.27 -18.08 9.70
C SER A 29 16.32 -18.22 11.23
N GLU A 30 17.52 -18.45 11.77
CA GLU A 30 17.76 -18.48 13.23
C GLU A 30 17.38 -17.16 13.90
N GLY A 31 17.71 -16.03 13.24
CA GLY A 31 17.35 -14.69 13.70
C GLY A 31 15.83 -14.52 13.81
N PHE A 32 15.07 -15.05 12.84
CA PHE A 32 13.62 -15.02 12.88
C PHE A 32 13.05 -15.75 14.10
N VAL A 33 13.55 -16.95 14.40
CA VAL A 33 13.13 -17.73 15.59
C VAL A 33 13.44 -16.95 16.87
N THR A 34 14.62 -16.33 16.98
CA THR A 34 15.02 -15.52 18.13
C THR A 34 14.12 -14.28 18.30
N GLU A 35 13.78 -13.60 17.23
CA GLU A 35 12.86 -12.45 17.24
C GLU A 35 11.46 -12.83 17.68
N VAL A 36 10.95 -13.97 17.23
CA VAL A 36 9.66 -14.51 17.65
C VAL A 36 9.66 -14.88 19.11
N GLU A 37 10.69 -15.60 19.60
CA GLU A 37 10.81 -16.00 21.00
C GLU A 37 11.00 -14.80 21.94
N SER A 38 11.72 -13.75 21.48
CA SER A 38 11.86 -12.50 22.25
C SER A 38 10.62 -11.59 22.22
N GLY A 39 9.59 -11.97 21.43
CA GLY A 39 8.37 -11.18 21.27
C GLY A 39 8.54 -9.92 20.42
N ARG A 40 9.67 -9.78 19.74
CA ARG A 40 9.94 -8.64 18.81
C ARG A 40 9.21 -8.81 17.48
N ARG A 41 8.69 -10.01 17.22
CA ARG A 41 7.98 -10.31 15.98
C ARG A 41 6.65 -10.99 16.24
N VAL A 42 5.62 -10.53 15.55
CA VAL A 42 4.28 -11.12 15.63
C VAL A 42 4.23 -12.40 14.79
N VAL A 43 3.64 -13.44 15.32
CA VAL A 43 3.45 -14.73 14.66
C VAL A 43 2.08 -14.75 14.00
N ASN A 44 2.01 -15.01 12.70
CA ASN A 44 0.76 -15.19 11.98
C ASN A 44 0.23 -16.64 12.16
N GLU A 45 -1.05 -16.86 11.82
CA GLU A 45 -1.71 -18.17 11.98
C GLU A 45 -1.02 -19.28 11.20
N ASP A 46 -0.50 -19.00 10.00
CA ASP A 46 0.17 -20.01 9.20
C ASP A 46 1.48 -20.47 9.82
N LEU A 47 2.17 -19.57 10.47
CA LEU A 47 3.38 -19.89 11.22
C LEU A 47 3.05 -20.67 12.49
N LEU A 48 1.98 -20.33 13.20
CA LEU A 48 1.47 -21.11 14.35
C LEU A 48 1.12 -22.55 13.96
N LYS A 49 0.45 -22.73 12.81
CA LYS A 49 0.17 -24.08 12.26
C LYS A 49 1.44 -24.89 11.98
N ARG A 50 2.50 -24.21 11.47
CA ARG A 50 3.81 -24.86 11.26
C ARG A 50 4.48 -25.23 12.58
N PHE A 51 4.41 -24.36 13.60
CA PHE A 51 4.89 -24.66 14.94
C PHE A 51 4.16 -25.86 15.54
N THR A 52 2.82 -25.90 15.45
CA THR A 52 2.00 -27.02 15.89
C THR A 52 2.44 -28.34 15.22
N LYS A 53 2.72 -28.29 13.93
CA LYS A 53 3.17 -29.48 13.18
C LYS A 53 4.57 -29.95 13.59
N VAL A 54 5.45 -29.04 13.99
CA VAL A 54 6.83 -29.38 14.42
C VAL A 54 6.86 -29.89 15.86
N PHE A 55 6.03 -29.31 16.76
CA PHE A 55 6.02 -29.67 18.17
C PHE A 55 5.03 -30.79 18.52
N GLY A 56 4.12 -31.15 17.61
CA GLY A 56 3.10 -32.19 17.86
C GLY A 56 2.09 -31.84 18.95
N LYS A 57 2.12 -30.59 19.45
CA LYS A 57 1.19 -30.04 20.47
C LYS A 57 0.48 -28.83 19.89
N ASP A 58 -0.79 -28.68 20.20
CA ASP A 58 -1.62 -27.58 19.69
C ASP A 58 -1.24 -26.26 20.38
N VAL A 59 -0.23 -25.56 19.82
CA VAL A 59 0.24 -24.27 20.31
C VAL A 59 -0.79 -23.15 20.10
N THR A 60 -1.84 -23.39 19.29
CA THR A 60 -2.93 -22.44 19.08
C THR A 60 -3.79 -22.27 20.33
N LYS A 61 -3.93 -23.30 21.13
CA LYS A 61 -4.66 -23.24 22.41
C LYS A 61 -3.87 -22.59 23.56
N MET A 62 -2.57 -22.33 23.36
CA MET A 62 -1.72 -21.74 24.40
C MET A 62 -1.66 -20.20 24.39
N GLY A 63 -2.22 -19.52 23.42
CA GLY A 63 -2.07 -18.08 23.30
C GLY A 63 -3.24 -17.27 22.74
N LEU A 64 -4.29 -17.90 22.19
CA LEU A 64 -5.47 -17.21 21.65
C LEU A 64 -6.77 -17.40 22.46
N GLY A 65 -6.69 -18.02 23.61
CA GLY A 65 -7.84 -18.33 24.45
C GLY A 65 -8.19 -17.28 25.50
N SER A 66 -8.00 -15.97 25.22
CA SER A 66 -8.40 -14.90 26.15
C SER A 66 -8.66 -13.59 25.46
N LEU A 67 -9.56 -13.57 24.48
CA LEU A 67 -10.17 -12.33 23.97
C LEU A 67 -11.69 -12.31 24.14
N GLU A 68 -12.25 -13.22 24.95
CA GLU A 68 -13.61 -13.11 25.44
C GLU A 68 -13.59 -13.30 26.96
N GLU A 69 -14.25 -12.35 27.65
CA GLU A 69 -14.47 -12.23 29.10
C GLU A 69 -13.35 -11.59 29.93
N SER A 70 -13.48 -10.27 30.06
CA SER A 70 -13.66 -9.59 31.36
C SER A 70 -14.03 -8.13 31.14
N VAL A 71 -15.32 -7.88 31.07
CA VAL A 71 -15.92 -6.65 31.55
C VAL A 71 -16.24 -6.91 32.99
N ASP A 72 -15.55 -6.23 33.90
CA ASP A 72 -16.15 -5.70 35.13
C ASP A 72 -15.12 -4.91 35.95
N ASN A 73 -15.50 -3.67 36.15
CA ASN A 73 -15.31 -2.78 37.29
C ASN A 73 -13.98 -2.73 38.06
N GLU A 74 -13.32 -1.60 38.04
CA GLU A 74 -13.21 -0.81 39.27
C GLU A 74 -12.99 0.70 39.00
N VAL A 75 -13.62 1.47 39.85
CA VAL A 75 -13.92 2.87 39.94
C VAL A 75 -12.70 3.70 40.34
N ALA A 76 -12.58 4.87 39.74
CA ALA A 76 -12.12 6.18 40.24
C ALA A 76 -10.74 6.29 40.91
N GLU A 77 -9.90 7.11 40.31
CA GLU A 77 -9.30 8.26 41.02
C GLU A 77 -8.86 9.32 40.01
N GLU A 78 -9.46 10.48 40.16
CA GLU A 78 -9.11 11.72 39.43
C GLU A 78 -7.70 12.16 39.81
N ARG A 79 -6.81 12.29 38.83
CA ARG A 79 -5.69 13.25 38.89
C ARG A 79 -5.64 14.06 37.61
N LYS A 80 -6.06 15.32 37.77
CA LYS A 80 -5.75 16.39 36.83
C LYS A 80 -4.23 16.47 36.66
N THR A 81 -3.76 16.25 35.45
CA THR A 81 -2.47 16.78 34.99
C THR A 81 -2.61 17.21 33.54
N GLU A 82 -2.08 18.39 33.28
CA GLU A 82 -2.07 19.17 32.07
C GLU A 82 -1.80 18.37 30.79
N ALA A 83 -2.49 18.76 29.70
CA ALA A 83 -2.31 18.24 28.37
C ALA A 83 -0.87 18.50 27.85
N PRO A 84 -0.11 17.50 27.49
CA PRO A 84 1.12 17.72 26.74
C PRO A 84 0.79 18.00 25.27
N LYS A 85 1.42 19.07 24.76
CA LYS A 85 1.42 19.45 23.35
C LYS A 85 1.78 18.26 22.45
N PRO A 86 1.21 18.13 21.24
CA PRO A 86 1.53 17.05 20.34
C PRO A 86 3.02 17.13 19.94
N LYS A 87 3.78 16.15 20.41
CA LYS A 87 5.16 15.92 19.97
C LYS A 87 5.12 15.02 18.76
N ASP A 88 5.69 15.55 17.72
CA ASP A 88 6.36 14.90 16.60
C ASP A 88 5.74 13.60 16.03
N THR A 89 5.23 13.80 14.84
CA THR A 89 4.96 12.76 13.82
C THR A 89 6.03 11.66 13.86
N TYR A 90 5.64 10.47 14.29
CA TYR A 90 6.43 9.26 14.17
C TYR A 90 6.76 9.02 12.68
N LYS A 91 7.94 9.42 12.27
CA LYS A 91 8.53 8.96 11.02
C LYS A 91 9.01 7.54 11.28
N ALA A 92 8.27 6.55 10.79
CA ALA A 92 8.76 5.19 10.77
C ALA A 92 10.17 5.18 10.15
N PRO A 93 11.19 4.56 10.79
CA PRO A 93 12.48 4.43 10.16
C PRO A 93 12.29 3.64 8.87
N VAL A 94 12.64 4.24 7.74
CA VAL A 94 12.75 3.55 6.46
C VAL A 94 13.96 2.63 6.60
N THR A 95 13.73 1.42 7.10
CA THR A 95 14.75 0.37 7.07
C THR A 95 15.03 0.07 5.60
N PRO A 96 16.27 0.18 5.13
CA PRO A 96 16.60 -0.22 3.77
C PRO A 96 16.17 -1.68 3.60
N VAL A 97 15.38 -1.94 2.58
CA VAL A 97 14.94 -3.30 2.23
C VAL A 97 16.21 -4.11 2.00
N ASN A 98 16.40 -5.17 2.78
CA ASN A 98 17.57 -6.00 2.73
C ASN A 98 17.80 -6.54 1.30
N ASP A 99 19.04 -6.48 0.79
CA ASP A 99 19.39 -6.91 -0.57
C ASP A 99 18.94 -8.33 -0.91
N LEU A 100 18.79 -9.20 0.09
CA LEU A 100 18.23 -10.55 -0.04
C LEU A 100 16.74 -10.54 -0.45
N TRP A 101 15.96 -9.53 -0.01
CA TRP A 101 14.57 -9.34 -0.44
C TRP A 101 14.51 -8.86 -1.89
N ASN A 102 15.43 -7.98 -2.28
CA ASN A 102 15.54 -7.52 -3.66
C ASN A 102 15.96 -8.66 -4.61
N GLN A 103 16.82 -9.58 -4.18
CA GLN A 103 17.18 -10.77 -4.96
C GLN A 103 16.05 -11.80 -5.06
N ALA A 104 15.26 -11.99 -4.00
CA ALA A 104 14.18 -12.99 -3.99
C ALA A 104 12.89 -12.49 -4.65
N PHE A 105 12.63 -11.19 -4.64
CA PHE A 105 11.36 -10.59 -5.08
C PHE A 105 11.54 -9.42 -6.05
N GLY A 106 12.77 -9.08 -6.43
CA GLY A 106 13.09 -7.92 -7.26
C GLY A 106 12.36 -7.90 -8.61
N ASP A 107 12.10 -9.07 -9.18
CA ASP A 107 11.34 -9.20 -10.41
C ASP A 107 9.81 -9.08 -10.21
N ASN A 108 9.33 -9.22 -8.97
CA ASN A 108 7.92 -9.23 -8.62
C ASN A 108 7.43 -7.93 -7.97
N ILE A 109 8.33 -6.99 -7.72
CA ILE A 109 7.99 -5.68 -7.14
C ILE A 109 8.72 -4.57 -7.87
N LYS A 110 8.05 -3.42 -8.06
CA LYS A 110 8.65 -2.22 -8.66
C LYS A 110 8.23 -0.97 -7.92
N ASN A 111 9.20 -0.10 -7.67
CA ASN A 111 8.95 1.24 -7.18
C ASN A 111 8.53 2.14 -8.34
N ILE A 112 7.31 2.68 -8.24
CA ILE A 112 6.76 3.61 -9.21
C ILE A 112 6.86 5.02 -8.63
N PRO A 113 7.51 5.95 -9.34
CA PRO A 113 7.56 7.34 -8.91
C PRO A 113 6.19 7.99 -9.01
N ILE A 114 5.84 8.78 -8.00
CA ILE A 114 4.62 9.57 -7.94
C ILE A 114 4.98 11.02 -8.22
N TYR A 115 4.31 11.62 -9.17
CA TYR A 115 4.52 13.00 -9.60
C TYR A 115 3.32 13.88 -9.28
N ASP A 116 3.55 15.17 -9.28
CA ASP A 116 2.50 16.15 -9.45
C ASP A 116 2.10 16.28 -10.94
N TYR A 117 1.09 17.09 -11.25
CA TYR A 117 0.59 17.25 -12.62
C TYR A 117 1.66 17.78 -13.61
N ASP A 118 2.72 18.42 -13.11
CA ASP A 118 3.80 18.94 -13.95
C ASP A 118 4.79 17.87 -14.44
N LEU A 119 4.79 16.68 -13.80
CA LEU A 119 5.67 15.54 -14.13
C LEU A 119 7.18 15.87 -14.11
N LYS A 120 7.60 16.90 -13.37
CA LYS A 120 9.00 17.32 -13.37
C LYS A 120 9.85 16.52 -12.41
N THR A 121 9.46 16.52 -11.13
CA THR A 121 10.18 15.84 -10.06
C THR A 121 9.23 14.90 -9.32
N PRO A 122 9.65 13.67 -9.01
CA PRO A 122 8.84 12.79 -8.20
C PRO A 122 8.69 13.38 -6.78
N VAL A 123 7.47 13.41 -6.30
CA VAL A 123 7.13 13.88 -4.94
C VAL A 123 7.04 12.73 -3.94
N ASP A 124 6.99 11.50 -4.45
CA ASP A 124 6.89 10.29 -3.65
C ASP A 124 7.25 9.06 -4.48
N ASN A 125 7.36 7.89 -3.85
CA ASN A 125 7.52 6.60 -4.51
C ASN A 125 6.62 5.58 -3.83
N LYS A 126 5.98 4.72 -4.62
CA LYS A 126 5.15 3.64 -4.10
C LYS A 126 5.50 2.31 -4.76
N THR A 127 5.55 1.26 -3.95
CA THR A 127 5.91 -0.08 -4.40
C THR A 127 4.67 -0.83 -4.88
N TYR A 128 4.76 -1.43 -6.06
CA TYR A 128 3.69 -2.23 -6.66
C TYR A 128 4.16 -3.63 -6.98
N ALA A 129 3.24 -4.59 -6.86
CA ALA A 129 3.47 -5.94 -7.32
C ALA A 129 3.51 -5.98 -8.87
N VAL A 130 4.47 -6.72 -9.40
CA VAL A 130 4.66 -6.94 -10.83
C VAL A 130 4.35 -8.40 -11.13
N LYS A 131 3.55 -8.64 -12.15
CA LYS A 131 3.30 -9.96 -12.71
C LYS A 131 3.57 -9.93 -14.21
N ASP A 132 4.43 -10.82 -14.71
CA ASP A 132 4.79 -10.90 -16.13
C ASP A 132 5.27 -9.54 -16.72
N LYS A 133 6.10 -8.80 -15.95
CA LYS A 133 6.57 -7.45 -16.26
C LYS A 133 5.44 -6.43 -16.44
N LYS A 134 4.28 -6.66 -15.83
CA LYS A 134 3.12 -5.78 -15.87
C LYS A 134 2.64 -5.42 -14.48
N ILE A 135 2.11 -4.21 -14.34
CA ILE A 135 1.38 -3.71 -13.17
C ILE A 135 -0.06 -3.50 -13.62
N GLU A 136 -1.00 -4.26 -13.06
CA GLU A 136 -2.44 -4.23 -13.43
C GLU A 136 -2.67 -4.31 -14.96
N GLY A 137 -1.89 -5.16 -15.64
CA GLY A 137 -1.99 -5.36 -17.07
C GLY A 137 -1.20 -4.37 -17.95
N GLN A 138 -0.62 -3.31 -17.39
CA GLN A 138 0.19 -2.32 -18.09
C GLN A 138 1.69 -2.63 -17.94
N ALA A 139 2.46 -2.40 -19.01
CA ALA A 139 3.92 -2.60 -18.97
C ALA A 139 4.53 -1.77 -17.84
N GLN A 140 5.24 -2.41 -16.93
CA GLN A 140 5.77 -1.80 -15.71
C GLN A 140 6.66 -0.56 -15.95
N ASP A 141 7.31 -0.49 -17.12
CA ASP A 141 8.23 0.61 -17.48
C ASP A 141 7.51 1.85 -17.99
N LYS A 142 6.21 1.72 -18.29
CA LYS A 142 5.36 2.82 -18.77
C LYS A 142 4.45 3.37 -17.70
N VAL A 143 4.36 2.71 -16.54
CA VAL A 143 3.48 3.12 -15.46
C VAL A 143 4.09 4.27 -14.68
N VAL A 144 3.28 5.30 -14.45
CA VAL A 144 3.61 6.49 -13.67
C VAL A 144 2.48 6.77 -12.69
N GLY A 145 2.82 7.20 -11.48
CA GLY A 145 1.84 7.65 -10.50
C GLY A 145 1.68 9.17 -10.51
N ILE A 146 0.46 9.64 -10.30
CA ILE A 146 0.14 11.05 -10.14
C ILE A 146 -0.61 11.26 -8.83
N ARG A 147 -0.18 12.24 -8.04
CA ARG A 147 -0.92 12.71 -6.87
C ARG A 147 -2.00 13.70 -7.30
N VAL A 148 -3.24 13.40 -7.00
CA VAL A 148 -4.38 14.27 -7.30
C VAL A 148 -4.29 15.54 -6.45
N LYS A 149 -4.37 16.71 -7.08
CA LYS A 149 -4.24 18.01 -6.42
C LYS A 149 -5.57 18.70 -6.16
N ASP A 150 -6.53 18.49 -7.02
CA ASP A 150 -7.82 19.19 -7.02
C ASP A 150 -9.00 18.24 -6.83
N ASP A 151 -10.17 18.79 -6.62
CA ASP A 151 -11.43 18.09 -6.44
C ASP A 151 -12.32 18.13 -7.70
N ASP A 152 -11.74 18.51 -8.84
CA ASP A 152 -12.48 18.62 -10.11
C ASP A 152 -13.12 17.30 -10.56
N MET A 153 -12.65 16.19 -10.03
CA MET A 153 -13.11 14.85 -10.37
C MET A 153 -13.80 14.12 -9.19
N ALA A 154 -14.19 14.86 -8.15
CA ALA A 154 -14.77 14.32 -6.92
C ALA A 154 -16.03 13.49 -7.16
N GLY A 155 -16.89 13.88 -8.09
CA GLY A 155 -18.09 13.11 -8.46
C GLY A 155 -17.78 11.77 -9.13
N PHE A 156 -16.57 11.57 -9.62
CA PHE A 156 -16.05 10.28 -10.11
C PHE A 156 -15.19 9.57 -9.04
N ARG A 157 -15.25 10.01 -7.78
CA ARG A 157 -14.51 9.47 -6.65
C ARG A 157 -12.98 9.57 -6.79
N ILE A 158 -12.49 10.58 -7.49
CA ILE A 158 -11.08 10.93 -7.55
C ILE A 158 -10.91 12.22 -6.76
N MET A 159 -10.29 12.12 -5.58
CA MET A 159 -10.21 13.17 -4.58
C MET A 159 -8.79 13.71 -4.43
N PRO A 160 -8.61 14.93 -3.87
CA PRO A 160 -7.28 15.41 -3.51
C PRO A 160 -6.55 14.43 -2.59
N LYS A 161 -5.25 14.23 -2.85
CA LYS A 161 -4.33 13.27 -2.20
C LYS A 161 -4.43 11.83 -2.72
N ASP A 162 -5.47 11.44 -3.44
CA ASP A 162 -5.48 10.15 -4.11
C ASP A 162 -4.29 10.00 -5.06
N ILE A 163 -3.89 8.76 -5.28
CA ILE A 163 -2.87 8.43 -6.27
C ILE A 163 -3.55 7.75 -7.46
N VAL A 164 -3.35 8.28 -8.64
CA VAL A 164 -3.78 7.62 -9.87
C VAL A 164 -2.59 7.05 -10.60
N LEU A 165 -2.72 5.82 -11.12
CA LEU A 165 -1.73 5.23 -12.00
C LEU A 165 -2.17 5.41 -13.45
N GLY A 166 -1.23 5.86 -14.25
CA GLY A 166 -1.42 6.06 -15.67
C GLY A 166 -0.20 5.63 -16.48
N TYR A 167 -0.36 5.61 -17.78
CA TYR A 167 0.71 5.39 -18.74
C TYR A 167 0.63 6.39 -19.88
N ASP A 168 1.78 6.67 -20.50
CA ASP A 168 1.91 7.61 -21.61
C ASP A 168 1.08 7.16 -22.81
N VAL A 169 0.35 8.12 -23.42
CA VAL A 169 -0.44 7.90 -24.63
C VAL A 169 -0.28 9.09 -25.58
N LYS A 170 -0.29 8.79 -26.86
CA LYS A 170 -0.15 9.82 -27.92
C LYS A 170 -1.50 10.26 -28.47
N GLU A 171 -2.56 9.46 -28.28
CA GLU A 171 -3.86 9.68 -28.88
C GLU A 171 -4.99 9.49 -27.88
N ILE A 172 -6.07 10.23 -28.10
CA ILE A 172 -7.31 10.12 -27.35
C ILE A 172 -8.21 9.12 -28.07
N GLN A 173 -8.42 7.95 -27.48
CA GLN A 173 -9.27 6.89 -28.02
C GLN A 173 -10.42 6.58 -27.08
N GLY A 174 -11.65 6.58 -27.59
CA GLY A 174 -12.84 6.21 -26.85
C GLY A 174 -13.13 7.13 -25.65
N LEU A 175 -13.58 6.51 -24.54
CA LEU A 175 -13.87 7.17 -23.27
C LEU A 175 -12.85 6.69 -22.22
N SER A 176 -12.16 7.62 -21.56
CA SER A 176 -11.21 7.28 -20.49
C SER A 176 -10.95 8.45 -19.56
N PHE A 177 -10.43 8.16 -18.36
CA PHE A 177 -9.83 9.17 -17.50
C PHE A 177 -8.40 9.43 -17.95
N MET A 178 -8.03 10.68 -18.06
CA MET A 178 -6.72 11.07 -18.57
C MET A 178 -6.20 12.31 -17.83
N LEU A 179 -4.89 12.37 -17.63
CA LEU A 179 -4.21 13.63 -17.43
C LEU A 179 -4.03 14.27 -18.82
N VAL A 180 -4.60 15.42 -19.02
CA VAL A 180 -4.55 16.18 -20.28
C VAL A 180 -3.97 17.57 -20.07
N GLU A 181 -3.37 18.11 -21.11
CA GLU A 181 -2.90 19.50 -21.15
C GLU A 181 -3.75 20.28 -22.15
N TYR A 182 -4.41 21.34 -21.69
CA TYR A 182 -5.23 22.23 -22.48
C TYR A 182 -5.33 23.60 -21.80
N GLY A 183 -5.51 24.67 -22.57
CA GLY A 183 -5.58 26.01 -22.01
C GLY A 183 -4.37 26.41 -21.16
N GLY A 184 -3.17 25.88 -21.45
CA GLY A 184 -1.93 26.18 -20.73
C GLY A 184 -1.82 25.48 -19.36
N ARG A 185 -2.72 24.59 -19.01
CA ARG A 185 -2.71 23.84 -17.72
C ARG A 185 -2.88 22.34 -17.94
N ARG A 186 -2.45 21.56 -16.96
CA ARG A 186 -2.74 20.12 -16.88
C ARG A 186 -3.82 19.85 -15.86
N ALA A 187 -4.73 18.95 -16.21
CA ALA A 187 -5.81 18.53 -15.33
C ALA A 187 -6.23 17.09 -15.63
N ILE A 188 -6.75 16.41 -14.60
CA ILE A 188 -7.41 15.11 -14.79
C ILE A 188 -8.83 15.35 -15.28
N ARG A 189 -9.23 14.68 -16.36
CA ARG A 189 -10.57 14.79 -16.95
C ARG A 189 -11.06 13.40 -17.41
N ARG A 190 -12.35 13.22 -17.45
CA ARG A 190 -12.96 12.17 -18.23
C ARG A 190 -13.06 12.65 -19.67
N VAL A 191 -12.33 12.00 -20.55
CA VAL A 191 -12.16 12.42 -21.95
C VAL A 191 -12.88 11.47 -22.87
N ARG A 192 -13.69 11.99 -23.77
CA ARG A 192 -14.36 11.24 -24.83
C ARG A 192 -13.96 11.80 -26.20
N ASN A 193 -13.45 10.94 -27.07
CA ASN A 193 -13.26 11.27 -28.48
C ASN A 193 -14.63 11.24 -29.18
N LEU A 194 -15.00 12.32 -29.85
CA LEU A 194 -16.26 12.44 -30.58
C LEU A 194 -16.14 12.01 -32.04
N ASN A 195 -14.96 11.60 -32.50
CA ASN A 195 -14.64 11.10 -33.85
C ASN A 195 -14.92 12.11 -35.00
N ASN A 196 -15.17 13.37 -34.66
CA ASN A 196 -15.42 14.45 -35.61
C ASN A 196 -14.33 15.54 -35.53
N GLY A 197 -13.13 15.19 -35.06
CA GLY A 197 -12.04 16.13 -34.80
C GLY A 197 -12.14 16.87 -33.48
N ASN A 198 -13.16 16.54 -32.64
CA ASN A 198 -13.37 17.14 -31.35
C ASN A 198 -13.31 16.08 -30.23
N VAL A 199 -13.02 16.56 -29.04
CA VAL A 199 -13.03 15.79 -27.80
C VAL A 199 -13.89 16.49 -26.76
N MET A 200 -14.59 15.71 -25.95
CA MET A 200 -15.34 16.21 -24.81
C MET A 200 -14.55 15.95 -23.54
N LEU A 201 -14.28 17.00 -22.80
CA LEU A 201 -13.65 16.97 -21.48
C LEU A 201 -14.73 17.16 -20.42
N THR A 202 -14.80 16.23 -19.48
CA THR A 202 -15.80 16.29 -18.40
C THR A 202 -15.08 16.35 -17.05
N SER A 203 -15.51 17.28 -16.20
CA SER A 203 -15.21 17.37 -14.77
C SER A 203 -16.50 17.21 -13.96
N PHE A 204 -16.36 16.81 -12.68
CA PHE A 204 -17.50 16.65 -11.79
C PHE A 204 -17.14 17.06 -10.37
N LYS A 205 -17.29 18.36 -10.09
CA LYS A 205 -17.17 18.94 -8.76
C LYS A 205 -18.54 19.48 -8.34
N GLY A 206 -19.30 18.71 -7.57
CA GLY A 206 -20.69 19.04 -7.23
C GLY A 206 -21.64 18.82 -8.43
N ASN A 207 -21.39 19.49 -9.55
CA ASN A 207 -22.12 19.31 -10.81
C ASN A 207 -21.19 18.79 -11.93
N GLU A 208 -21.75 17.97 -12.81
CA GLU A 208 -21.03 17.55 -14.03
C GLU A 208 -20.95 18.73 -15.01
N LYS A 209 -19.74 19.05 -15.43
CA LYS A 209 -19.46 20.09 -16.43
C LYS A 209 -18.70 19.45 -17.58
N SER A 210 -19.18 19.66 -18.79
CA SER A 210 -18.53 19.18 -20.00
C SER A 210 -18.23 20.34 -20.94
N GLU A 211 -17.05 20.33 -21.52
CA GLU A 211 -16.63 21.25 -22.56
C GLU A 211 -16.15 20.46 -23.78
N THR A 212 -16.45 20.97 -24.97
CA THR A 212 -16.01 20.37 -26.23
C THR A 212 -14.95 21.24 -26.86
N LEU A 213 -13.79 20.65 -27.15
CA LEU A 213 -12.62 21.30 -27.71
C LEU A 213 -12.17 20.56 -28.96
N SER A 214 -11.42 21.26 -29.82
CA SER A 214 -10.73 20.59 -30.92
C SER A 214 -9.69 19.61 -30.35
N ILE A 215 -9.55 18.43 -30.93
CA ILE A 215 -8.53 17.45 -30.56
C ILE A 215 -7.11 18.04 -30.66
N LYS A 216 -6.90 19.06 -31.48
CA LYS A 216 -5.61 19.76 -31.63
C LYS A 216 -5.26 20.65 -30.44
N GLU A 217 -6.28 21.07 -29.67
CA GLU A 217 -6.12 21.93 -28.47
C GLU A 217 -5.91 21.15 -27.20
N VAL A 218 -6.11 19.82 -27.26
CA VAL A 218 -5.99 18.93 -26.10
C VAL A 218 -4.87 17.93 -26.31
N ARG A 219 -3.82 18.07 -25.53
CA ARG A 219 -2.70 17.14 -25.55
C ARG A 219 -2.92 16.05 -24.49
N PRO A 220 -3.07 14.76 -24.87
CA PRO A 220 -3.06 13.68 -23.91
C PRO A 220 -1.67 13.55 -23.30
N VAL A 221 -1.62 13.33 -21.97
CA VAL A 221 -0.37 13.16 -21.24
C VAL A 221 -0.30 11.74 -20.70
N LEU A 222 -1.28 11.32 -19.90
CA LEU A 222 -1.35 9.97 -19.35
C LEU A 222 -2.79 9.47 -19.44
N LYS A 223 -2.96 8.20 -19.80
CA LYS A 223 -4.24 7.48 -19.64
C LYS A 223 -4.25 6.80 -18.29
N ILE A 224 -5.26 7.09 -17.48
CA ILE A 224 -5.42 6.56 -16.12
C ILE A 224 -6.14 5.21 -16.19
N PHE A 225 -5.62 4.21 -15.48
CA PHE A 225 -6.19 2.87 -15.42
C PHE A 225 -6.48 2.40 -13.98
N LYS A 226 -5.93 3.07 -12.97
CA LYS A 226 -6.16 2.73 -11.56
C LYS A 226 -6.23 4.00 -10.72
N VAL A 227 -7.10 3.99 -9.72
CA VAL A 227 -7.21 5.03 -8.69
C VAL A 227 -7.02 4.35 -7.34
N GLU A 228 -6.15 4.90 -6.51
CA GLU A 228 -5.92 4.47 -5.15
C GLU A 228 -6.33 5.59 -4.20
N PHE A 229 -7.33 5.30 -3.40
CA PHE A 229 -7.89 6.26 -2.47
C PHE A 229 -6.96 6.49 -1.28
N PHE A 230 -6.85 7.75 -0.88
CA PHE A 230 -6.23 8.10 0.38
C PHE A 230 -7.26 7.91 1.50
N VAL A 231 -6.91 7.07 2.48
CA VAL A 231 -7.74 6.76 3.66
C VAL A 231 -7.18 7.46 4.88
#